data_1ed0a4e9dc5059092155510304f90978
#
_entry.id   1ed0a4e9dc5059092155510304f90978
#
_cell.length_a   1.000
_cell.length_b   1.000
_cell.length_c   1.000
_cell.angle_alpha   90.00
_cell.angle_beta   90.00
_cell.angle_gamma   90.00
#
_symmetry.space_group_name_H-M   'P 1'
#
loop_
_entity.id
_entity.type
_entity.pdbx_description
1 polymer ?
#
loop_
_entity_poly.entity_id
_entity_poly.type
_entity_poly.pdbx_seq_one_letter_code
_entity_poly.pdbx_strand_id
1 'polypeptide(L)'
;MGFGPPRSGKTPGLALIVQVSSSHKTGAATATEVSPDGILVSGLNGPSAATDLKDTLSDAIWGIRTASLSTEDAKAYEEAGSGVLAFQMEGTSIGAVSSEDAAKVLCINTDLDIEELRDINALPVDAVIFPLSGASSTWTLDDLVKVARISGRLGKYLLAEITEAPTADDLKVLRTAGINGLVLD
;
A
#
# COMPACT_ATOMS: atom_id res chain seq x y z
N MET A 1 9.52 4.77 -11.78
CA MET A 1 9.91 3.58 -12.54
C MET A 1 8.89 2.50 -12.30
N GLY A 2 8.26 2.01 -13.34
CA GLY A 2 7.23 1.00 -13.24
C GLY A 2 7.76 -0.29 -12.63
N PHE A 3 6.88 -1.02 -11.96
CA PHE A 3 7.08 -2.41 -11.60
C PHE A 3 7.69 -3.13 -12.80
N GLY A 4 8.84 -3.79 -12.62
CA GLY A 4 9.61 -4.43 -13.69
C GLY A 4 8.74 -5.34 -14.57
N PRO A 5 9.20 -5.66 -15.79
CA PRO A 5 8.41 -6.43 -16.75
C PRO A 5 7.94 -7.74 -16.13
N PRO A 6 6.71 -8.19 -16.43
CA PRO A 6 6.18 -9.41 -15.86
C PRO A 6 7.14 -10.56 -16.18
N ARG A 7 7.62 -11.24 -15.15
CA ARG A 7 8.41 -12.45 -15.31
C ARG A 7 7.59 -13.43 -16.13
N SER A 8 8.11 -13.80 -17.27
CA SER A 8 7.48 -14.64 -18.29
C SER A 8 6.83 -15.89 -17.69
N GLY A 9 5.53 -16.06 -17.93
CA GLY A 9 4.82 -17.32 -17.80
C GLY A 9 4.03 -17.59 -16.51
N LYS A 10 4.07 -16.71 -15.49
CA LYS A 10 3.17 -16.82 -14.32
C LYS A 10 2.06 -15.77 -14.46
N THR A 11 0.83 -16.21 -14.29
CA THR A 11 -0.30 -15.30 -14.06
C THR A 11 0.10 -14.33 -12.97
N PRO A 12 -0.04 -12.99 -13.17
CA PRO A 12 0.35 -12.03 -12.14
C PRO A 12 -0.32 -12.41 -10.81
N GLY A 13 0.47 -12.73 -9.79
CA GLY A 13 -0.03 -12.99 -8.45
C GLY A 13 -0.56 -11.70 -7.82
N LEU A 14 -1.26 -11.82 -6.70
CA LEU A 14 -1.50 -10.67 -5.83
C LEU A 14 -0.17 -10.30 -5.16
N ALA A 15 0.17 -9.02 -5.14
CA ALA A 15 1.31 -8.55 -4.36
C ALA A 15 0.99 -8.69 -2.85
N LEU A 16 1.95 -9.19 -2.09
CA LEU A 16 1.86 -9.24 -0.63
C LEU A 16 2.74 -8.15 -0.03
N ILE A 17 2.12 -7.24 0.67
CA ILE A 17 2.78 -6.17 1.41
C ILE A 17 2.53 -6.41 2.90
N VAL A 18 3.58 -6.38 3.70
CA VAL A 18 3.46 -6.50 5.16
C VAL A 18 3.63 -5.12 5.78
N GLN A 19 2.69 -4.71 6.63
CA GLN A 19 2.80 -3.49 7.39
C GLN A 19 3.43 -3.79 8.76
N VAL A 20 4.36 -2.96 9.17
CA VAL A 20 5.01 -3.07 10.48
C VAL A 20 5.00 -1.71 11.18
N SER A 21 4.78 -1.72 12.49
CA SER A 21 4.92 -0.50 13.29
C SER A 21 6.38 -0.24 13.64
N SER A 22 6.83 1.00 13.53
CA SER A 22 8.18 1.42 13.93
C SER A 22 8.48 1.22 15.42
N SER A 23 7.45 1.08 16.26
CA SER A 23 7.61 0.73 17.68
C SER A 23 8.16 -0.69 17.88
N HIS A 24 8.06 -1.55 16.88
CA HIS A 24 8.54 -2.93 16.91
C HIS A 24 9.74 -3.12 15.97
N LYS A 25 10.94 -2.69 16.40
CA LYS A 25 12.19 -2.89 15.62
C LYS A 25 12.41 -4.35 15.19
N THR A 26 11.94 -5.30 15.98
CA THR A 26 11.95 -6.73 15.65
C THR A 26 10.98 -7.09 14.50
N GLY A 27 9.89 -6.32 14.34
CA GLY A 27 8.88 -6.58 13.32
C GLY A 27 9.42 -6.44 11.89
N ALA A 28 10.25 -5.43 11.64
CA ALA A 28 10.85 -5.22 10.32
C ALA A 28 11.78 -6.39 9.92
N ALA A 29 12.60 -6.88 10.84
CA ALA A 29 13.47 -8.03 10.60
C ALA A 29 12.66 -9.33 10.39
N THR A 30 11.60 -9.55 11.18
CA THR A 30 10.73 -10.73 11.03
C THR A 30 9.92 -10.67 9.72
N ALA A 31 9.50 -9.47 9.29
CA ALA A 31 8.80 -9.31 8.02
C ALA A 31 9.65 -9.74 6.82
N THR A 32 10.96 -9.53 6.85
CA THR A 32 11.87 -9.97 5.77
C THR A 32 11.96 -11.50 5.67
N GLU A 33 11.78 -12.24 6.76
CA GLU A 33 11.81 -13.71 6.76
C GLU A 33 10.65 -14.33 5.94
N VAL A 34 9.51 -13.62 5.84
CA VAL A 34 8.34 -14.07 5.06
C VAL A 34 8.52 -13.80 3.56
N SER A 35 9.56 -13.03 3.18
CA SER A 35 9.83 -12.62 1.79
C SER A 35 8.61 -11.98 1.10
N PRO A 36 7.98 -10.94 1.67
CA PRO A 36 6.90 -10.24 1.03
C PRO A 36 7.39 -9.48 -0.22
N ASP A 37 6.47 -9.09 -1.09
CA ASP A 37 6.79 -8.25 -2.24
C ASP A 37 7.14 -6.79 -1.83
N GLY A 38 6.73 -6.39 -0.63
CA GLY A 38 7.07 -5.07 -0.06
C GLY A 38 6.75 -4.97 1.43
N ILE A 39 7.39 -4.01 2.09
CA ILE A 39 7.19 -3.72 3.53
C ILE A 39 6.78 -2.25 3.67
N LEU A 40 5.68 -1.98 4.37
CA LEU A 40 5.28 -0.63 4.76
C LEU A 40 5.56 -0.42 6.26
N VAL A 41 6.30 0.64 6.58
CA VAL A 41 6.59 1.00 7.96
C VAL A 41 5.71 2.18 8.38
N SER A 42 4.95 2.00 9.45
CA SER A 42 4.06 3.01 10.02
C SER A 42 4.59 3.55 11.36
N GLY A 43 4.12 4.73 11.77
CA GLY A 43 4.43 5.30 13.08
C GLY A 43 5.85 5.84 13.23
N LEU A 44 6.53 6.18 12.14
CA LEU A 44 7.83 6.84 12.19
C LEU A 44 7.71 8.27 12.72
N ASN A 45 8.61 8.65 13.59
CA ASN A 45 8.73 10.02 14.10
C ASN A 45 9.62 10.87 13.17
N GLY A 46 9.18 11.04 11.92
CA GLY A 46 9.86 11.83 10.92
C GLY A 46 10.91 11.05 10.09
N PRO A 47 11.50 11.71 9.08
CA PRO A 47 12.39 11.07 8.11
C PRO A 47 13.71 10.55 8.68
N SER A 48 14.22 11.17 9.75
CA SER A 48 15.46 10.72 10.40
C SER A 48 15.36 9.29 10.91
N ALA A 49 14.18 8.87 11.38
CA ALA A 49 13.95 7.50 11.82
C ALA A 49 13.93 6.49 10.65
N ALA A 50 13.68 6.95 9.44
CA ALA A 50 13.72 6.10 8.24
C ALA A 50 15.16 5.76 7.82
N THR A 51 16.12 6.62 8.10
CA THR A 51 17.53 6.37 7.80
C THR A 51 18.05 5.13 8.54
N ASP A 52 17.60 4.91 9.77
CA ASP A 52 17.98 3.73 10.57
C ASP A 52 17.41 2.42 10.02
N LEU A 53 16.37 2.49 9.19
CA LEU A 53 15.74 1.30 8.59
C LEU A 53 16.43 0.87 7.30
N LYS A 54 17.15 1.76 6.65
CA LYS A 54 17.81 1.51 5.37
C LYS A 54 18.72 0.28 5.42
N ASP A 55 19.51 0.16 6.46
CA ASP A 55 20.43 -0.98 6.63
C ASP A 55 19.70 -2.28 6.96
N THR A 56 18.57 -2.17 7.71
CA THR A 56 17.76 -3.34 8.10
C THR A 56 16.93 -3.89 6.95
N LEU A 57 16.49 -3.02 6.03
CA LEU A 57 15.59 -3.35 4.93
C LEU A 57 16.26 -3.26 3.55
N SER A 58 17.59 -3.27 3.51
CA SER A 58 18.39 -3.05 2.28
C SER A 58 18.04 -3.99 1.13
N ASP A 59 17.62 -5.22 1.44
CA ASP A 59 17.31 -6.26 0.46
C ASP A 59 15.82 -6.35 0.09
N ALA A 60 14.97 -5.52 0.71
CA ALA A 60 13.52 -5.51 0.50
C ALA A 60 13.06 -4.21 -0.19
N ILE A 61 11.97 -4.28 -0.95
CA ILE A 61 11.23 -3.09 -1.34
C ILE A 61 10.48 -2.60 -0.10
N TRP A 62 10.82 -1.42 0.38
CA TRP A 62 10.16 -0.87 1.56
C TRP A 62 9.66 0.56 1.33
N GLY A 63 8.73 0.95 2.14
CA GLY A 63 8.14 2.28 2.12
C GLY A 63 7.63 2.71 3.48
N ILE A 64 7.14 3.94 3.54
CA ILE A 64 6.55 4.50 4.74
C ILE A 64 5.03 4.66 4.58
N ARG A 65 4.32 4.60 5.72
CA ARG A 65 2.92 4.99 5.82
C ARG A 65 2.77 6.08 6.86
N THR A 66 2.19 7.21 6.45
CA THR A 66 1.96 8.38 7.27
C THR A 66 0.55 8.94 7.08
N ALA A 67 0.04 9.70 8.03
CA ALA A 67 -1.27 10.34 7.90
C ALA A 67 -1.22 11.50 6.88
N SER A 68 -0.13 12.25 6.85
CA SER A 68 0.06 13.36 5.91
C SER A 68 1.52 13.43 5.48
N LEU A 69 1.79 14.06 4.34
CA LEU A 69 3.11 14.13 3.75
C LEU A 69 3.43 15.55 3.27
N SER A 70 4.45 16.17 3.82
CA SER A 70 5.00 17.43 3.31
C SER A 70 5.95 17.18 2.12
N THR A 71 6.25 18.21 1.33
CA THR A 71 7.23 18.10 0.24
C THR A 71 8.63 17.77 0.76
N GLU A 72 9.00 18.37 1.90
CA GLU A 72 10.29 18.16 2.54
C GLU A 72 10.42 16.73 3.07
N ASP A 73 9.38 16.24 3.75
CA ASP A 73 9.38 14.87 4.28
C ASP A 73 9.41 13.83 3.16
N ALA A 74 8.66 14.07 2.06
CA ALA A 74 8.68 13.17 0.91
C ALA A 74 10.09 12.98 0.37
N LYS A 75 10.80 14.08 0.11
CA LYS A 75 12.21 14.05 -0.34
C LYS A 75 13.12 13.35 0.64
N ALA A 76 12.98 13.65 1.92
CA ALA A 76 13.84 13.06 2.95
C ALA A 76 13.60 11.54 3.10
N TYR A 77 12.37 11.05 2.94
CA TYR A 77 12.08 9.62 2.90
C TYR A 77 12.64 8.94 1.65
N GLU A 78 12.55 9.59 0.49
CA GLU A 78 13.14 9.10 -0.76
C GLU A 78 14.67 9.03 -0.66
N GLU A 79 15.33 10.04 -0.10
CA GLU A 79 16.77 10.06 0.17
C GLU A 79 17.20 8.95 1.17
N ALA A 80 16.34 8.64 2.14
CA ALA A 80 16.54 7.51 3.04
C ALA A 80 16.38 6.14 2.34
N GLY A 81 15.90 6.10 1.09
CA GLY A 81 15.76 4.87 0.30
C GLY A 81 14.36 4.27 0.32
N SER A 82 13.36 5.01 0.80
CA SER A 82 11.95 4.58 0.70
C SER A 82 11.50 4.55 -0.76
N GLY A 83 11.15 3.38 -1.26
CA GLY A 83 10.62 3.21 -2.62
C GLY A 83 9.10 3.39 -2.72
N VAL A 84 8.40 3.52 -1.60
CA VAL A 84 6.94 3.68 -1.52
C VAL A 84 6.57 4.71 -0.46
N LEU A 85 5.72 5.67 -0.83
CA LEU A 85 5.15 6.67 0.08
C LEU A 85 3.64 6.46 0.14
N ALA A 86 3.14 5.92 1.25
CA ALA A 86 1.72 5.73 1.52
C ALA A 86 1.21 6.83 2.47
N PHE A 87 0.15 7.51 2.10
CA PHE A 87 -0.36 8.69 2.82
C PHE A 87 -1.88 8.85 2.65
N GLN A 88 -2.49 9.66 3.53
CA GLN A 88 -3.87 10.11 3.36
C GLN A 88 -3.90 11.42 2.57
N MET A 89 -5.03 11.72 1.96
CA MET A 89 -5.22 12.94 1.17
C MET A 89 -5.12 14.19 2.05
N GLU A 90 -5.78 14.15 3.21
CA GLU A 90 -5.86 15.28 4.12
C GLU A 90 -4.48 15.66 4.67
N GLY A 91 -4.14 16.94 4.56
CA GLY A 91 -2.86 17.47 5.03
C GLY A 91 -1.63 17.12 4.18
N THR A 92 -1.79 16.36 3.09
CA THR A 92 -0.69 16.06 2.18
C THR A 92 -0.51 17.17 1.16
N SER A 93 0.72 17.67 1.01
CA SER A 93 1.03 18.76 0.08
C SER A 93 1.12 18.27 -1.37
N ILE A 94 0.71 19.10 -2.33
CA ILE A 94 0.80 18.77 -3.77
C ILE A 94 2.26 18.48 -4.17
N GLY A 95 3.22 19.21 -3.61
CA GLY A 95 4.64 18.99 -3.91
C GLY A 95 5.17 17.62 -3.45
N ALA A 96 4.53 16.97 -2.47
CA ALA A 96 4.93 15.66 -1.99
C ALA A 96 4.69 14.53 -3.01
N VAL A 97 3.77 14.75 -3.97
CA VAL A 97 3.41 13.76 -5.00
C VAL A 97 4.01 14.06 -6.37
N SER A 98 4.88 15.07 -6.47
CA SER A 98 5.50 15.49 -7.74
C SER A 98 6.78 14.72 -8.10
N SER A 99 7.42 14.05 -7.15
CA SER A 99 8.61 13.23 -7.39
C SER A 99 8.26 11.91 -8.08
N GLU A 100 9.17 11.41 -8.92
CA GLU A 100 9.08 10.11 -9.58
C GLU A 100 9.97 9.03 -8.93
N ASP A 101 10.66 9.39 -7.83
CA ASP A 101 11.67 8.50 -7.21
C ASP A 101 11.03 7.40 -6.35
N ALA A 102 9.82 7.62 -5.84
CA ALA A 102 9.06 6.62 -5.09
C ALA A 102 7.63 6.47 -5.62
N ALA A 103 7.06 5.29 -5.50
CA ALA A 103 5.65 5.04 -5.79
C ALA A 103 4.75 5.77 -4.77
N LYS A 104 3.73 6.46 -5.26
CA LYS A 104 2.76 7.21 -4.47
C LYS A 104 1.52 6.38 -4.25
N VAL A 105 1.20 6.11 -3.01
CA VAL A 105 0.07 5.25 -2.62
C VAL A 105 -0.89 6.03 -1.74
N LEU A 106 -2.12 6.21 -2.20
CA LEU A 106 -3.14 6.92 -1.46
C LEU A 106 -3.91 5.95 -0.54
N CYS A 107 -3.93 6.22 0.76
CA CYS A 107 -4.78 5.50 1.70
C CYS A 107 -6.16 6.17 1.73
N ILE A 108 -7.21 5.41 1.42
CA ILE A 108 -8.60 5.89 1.40
C ILE A 108 -9.45 5.15 2.43
N ASN A 109 -10.61 5.73 2.76
CA ASN A 109 -11.65 5.07 3.53
C ASN A 109 -12.65 4.35 2.61
N THR A 110 -13.47 3.46 3.18
CA THR A 110 -14.50 2.72 2.42
C THR A 110 -15.75 3.53 2.11
N ASP A 111 -15.93 4.66 2.75
CA ASP A 111 -17.17 5.47 2.70
C ASP A 111 -17.17 6.51 1.57
N LEU A 112 -16.16 6.47 0.70
CA LEU A 112 -16.08 7.35 -0.46
C LEU A 112 -17.25 7.12 -1.42
N ASP A 113 -17.81 8.20 -1.93
CA ASP A 113 -18.84 8.12 -2.95
C ASP A 113 -18.23 7.85 -4.35
N ILE A 114 -19.10 7.72 -5.36
CA ILE A 114 -18.67 7.37 -6.72
C ILE A 114 -17.92 8.54 -7.39
N GLU A 115 -18.26 9.78 -7.06
CA GLU A 115 -17.63 10.96 -7.63
C GLU A 115 -16.23 11.13 -7.06
N GLU A 116 -16.07 10.99 -5.74
CA GLU A 116 -14.78 11.00 -5.06
C GLU A 116 -13.82 9.92 -5.60
N LEU A 117 -14.32 8.69 -5.84
CA LEU A 117 -13.52 7.63 -6.46
C LEU A 117 -13.05 7.98 -7.88
N ARG A 118 -13.85 8.73 -8.64
CA ARG A 118 -13.45 9.21 -9.98
C ARG A 118 -12.39 10.28 -9.89
N ASP A 119 -12.52 11.20 -8.94
CA ASP A 119 -11.58 12.31 -8.75
C ASP A 119 -10.18 11.81 -8.37
N ILE A 120 -10.10 10.69 -7.62
CA ILE A 120 -8.82 10.03 -7.31
C ILE A 120 -8.04 9.63 -8.58
N ASN A 121 -8.72 9.31 -9.69
CA ASN A 121 -8.04 8.99 -10.94
C ASN A 121 -7.23 10.16 -11.52
N ALA A 122 -7.62 11.39 -11.24
CA ALA A 122 -6.91 12.58 -11.67
C ALA A 122 -5.66 12.87 -10.83
N LEU A 123 -5.52 12.25 -9.66
CA LEU A 123 -4.37 12.46 -8.78
C LEU A 123 -3.13 11.74 -9.32
N PRO A 124 -1.93 12.32 -9.12
CA PRO A 124 -0.66 11.71 -9.52
C PRO A 124 -0.22 10.64 -8.49
N VAL A 125 -1.06 9.61 -8.31
CA VAL A 125 -0.79 8.46 -7.45
C VAL A 125 -0.80 7.17 -8.28
N ASP A 126 -0.02 6.18 -7.88
CA ASP A 126 0.16 4.92 -8.60
C ASP A 126 -0.83 3.86 -8.14
N ALA A 127 -1.10 3.84 -6.84
CA ALA A 127 -1.95 2.84 -6.20
C ALA A 127 -2.82 3.46 -5.11
N VAL A 128 -3.83 2.68 -4.71
CA VAL A 128 -4.73 3.04 -3.61
C VAL A 128 -4.78 1.88 -2.62
N ILE A 129 -4.64 2.18 -1.33
CA ILE A 129 -4.90 1.25 -0.23
C ILE A 129 -6.26 1.57 0.36
N PHE A 130 -7.10 0.56 0.53
CA PHE A 130 -8.37 0.72 1.25
C PHE A 130 -8.54 -0.39 2.29
N PRO A 131 -9.13 -0.09 3.46
CA PRO A 131 -9.36 -1.08 4.48
C PRO A 131 -10.48 -2.04 4.03
N LEU A 132 -10.17 -3.31 4.02
CA LEU A 132 -11.14 -4.37 3.75
C LEU A 132 -11.24 -5.25 5.01
N SER A 133 -11.73 -4.67 6.07
CA SER A 133 -11.93 -5.38 7.32
C SER A 133 -13.25 -6.14 7.28
N GLY A 134 -13.16 -7.45 7.14
CA GLY A 134 -14.23 -8.30 7.61
C GLY A 134 -14.28 -8.18 9.14
N ALA A 135 -15.39 -7.75 9.69
CA ALA A 135 -15.62 -7.76 11.15
C ALA A 135 -15.71 -9.20 11.71
N SER A 136 -15.53 -10.19 10.88
CA SER A 136 -15.52 -11.62 11.19
C SER A 136 -14.51 -12.33 10.30
N SER A 137 -13.94 -13.41 10.79
CA SER A 137 -12.99 -14.28 10.08
C SER A 137 -13.50 -14.89 8.75
N THR A 138 -14.63 -14.44 8.26
CA THR A 138 -15.24 -14.95 7.03
C THR A 138 -15.47 -13.82 6.05
N TRP A 139 -14.87 -13.93 4.88
CA TRP A 139 -15.07 -13.04 3.74
C TRP A 139 -16.47 -13.17 3.21
N THR A 140 -17.15 -12.05 3.01
CA THR A 140 -18.56 -12.01 2.62
C THR A 140 -18.76 -11.47 1.21
N LEU A 141 -19.94 -11.71 0.64
CA LEU A 141 -20.29 -11.09 -0.65
C LEU A 141 -20.38 -9.56 -0.55
N ASP A 142 -20.67 -9.01 0.64
CA ASP A 142 -20.67 -7.56 0.86
C ASP A 142 -19.25 -6.98 0.69
N ASP A 143 -18.22 -7.67 1.17
CA ASP A 143 -16.83 -7.28 0.97
C ASP A 143 -16.44 -7.30 -0.52
N LEU A 144 -16.92 -8.30 -1.27
CA LEU A 144 -16.72 -8.35 -2.72
C LEU A 144 -17.44 -7.23 -3.45
N VAL A 145 -18.63 -6.84 -3.01
CA VAL A 145 -19.36 -5.70 -3.58
C VAL A 145 -18.58 -4.40 -3.34
N LYS A 146 -18.00 -4.21 -2.15
CA LYS A 146 -17.14 -3.05 -1.86
C LYS A 146 -15.93 -3.04 -2.80
N VAL A 147 -15.22 -4.15 -2.93
CA VAL A 147 -14.09 -4.29 -3.86
C VAL A 147 -14.51 -3.96 -5.29
N ALA A 148 -15.56 -4.58 -5.80
CA ALA A 148 -16.03 -4.39 -7.17
C ALA A 148 -16.49 -2.94 -7.43
N ARG A 149 -17.09 -2.28 -6.43
CA ARG A 149 -17.48 -0.88 -6.51
C ARG A 149 -16.26 0.03 -6.67
N ILE A 150 -15.20 -0.22 -5.91
CA ILE A 150 -13.97 0.58 -5.96
C ILE A 150 -13.21 0.27 -7.26
N SER A 151 -12.90 -1.00 -7.54
CA SER A 151 -12.11 -1.42 -8.68
C SER A 151 -12.72 -1.03 -10.03
N GLY A 152 -14.04 -1.08 -10.13
CA GLY A 152 -14.76 -0.67 -11.35
C GLY A 152 -14.69 0.83 -11.68
N ARG A 153 -14.13 1.63 -10.80
CA ARG A 153 -14.05 3.10 -10.96
C ARG A 153 -12.64 3.66 -10.86
N LEU A 154 -11.74 2.93 -10.26
CA LEU A 154 -10.32 3.29 -10.15
C LEU A 154 -9.53 2.69 -11.31
N GLY A 155 -8.80 3.55 -12.03
CA GLY A 155 -7.79 3.15 -13.01
C GLY A 155 -6.39 2.99 -12.40
N LYS A 156 -6.30 2.84 -11.07
CA LYS A 156 -5.07 2.69 -10.30
C LYS A 156 -4.94 1.27 -9.76
N TYR A 157 -3.74 0.86 -9.34
CA TYR A 157 -3.60 -0.40 -8.61
C TYR A 157 -4.36 -0.34 -7.29
N LEU A 158 -5.11 -1.40 -7.00
CA LEU A 158 -5.95 -1.48 -5.82
C LEU A 158 -5.37 -2.49 -4.83
N LEU A 159 -5.01 -2.01 -3.64
CA LEU A 159 -4.45 -2.79 -2.55
C LEU A 159 -5.49 -2.85 -1.41
N ALA A 160 -5.82 -4.05 -0.95
CA ALA A 160 -6.71 -4.23 0.17
C ALA A 160 -5.92 -4.41 1.46
N GLU A 161 -6.18 -3.56 2.45
CA GLU A 161 -5.64 -3.73 3.81
C GLU A 161 -6.52 -4.73 4.56
N ILE A 162 -5.88 -5.76 5.10
CA ILE A 162 -6.54 -6.89 5.76
C ILE A 162 -5.85 -7.19 7.09
N THR A 163 -6.62 -7.67 8.06
CA THR A 163 -6.12 -8.11 9.36
C THR A 163 -5.99 -9.63 9.48
N GLU A 164 -6.72 -10.36 8.64
CA GLU A 164 -6.70 -11.84 8.63
C GLU A 164 -6.37 -12.35 7.23
N ALA A 165 -5.53 -13.35 7.17
CA ALA A 165 -5.11 -13.95 5.90
C ALA A 165 -6.28 -14.67 5.22
N PRO A 166 -6.62 -14.33 3.96
CA PRO A 166 -7.65 -15.01 3.19
C PRO A 166 -7.22 -16.43 2.80
N THR A 167 -8.18 -17.31 2.60
CA THR A 167 -7.92 -18.64 2.05
C THR A 167 -7.49 -18.55 0.57
N ALA A 168 -6.94 -19.64 0.03
CA ALA A 168 -6.56 -19.69 -1.38
C ALA A 168 -7.73 -19.46 -2.35
N ASP A 169 -8.95 -19.84 -1.94
CA ASP A 169 -10.15 -19.63 -2.75
C ASP A 169 -10.64 -18.18 -2.65
N ASP A 170 -10.59 -17.57 -1.46
CA ASP A 170 -10.88 -16.14 -1.29
C ASP A 170 -9.93 -15.28 -2.13
N LEU A 171 -8.63 -15.61 -2.15
CA LEU A 171 -7.64 -14.91 -2.97
C LEU A 171 -7.99 -14.90 -4.47
N LYS A 172 -8.48 -16.03 -4.99
CA LYS A 172 -8.93 -16.12 -6.40
C LYS A 172 -10.10 -15.18 -6.68
N VAL A 173 -11.05 -15.14 -5.75
CA VAL A 173 -12.26 -14.31 -5.89
C VAL A 173 -11.91 -12.82 -5.75
N LEU A 174 -11.12 -12.44 -4.74
CA LEU A 174 -10.66 -11.06 -4.53
C LEU A 174 -9.90 -10.54 -5.75
N ARG A 175 -9.01 -11.35 -6.31
CA ARG A 175 -8.28 -11.02 -7.53
C ARG A 175 -9.24 -10.80 -8.72
N THR A 176 -10.22 -11.69 -8.88
CA THR A 176 -11.22 -11.56 -9.96
C THR A 176 -12.06 -10.31 -9.79
N ALA A 177 -12.31 -9.87 -8.55
CA ALA A 177 -12.99 -8.63 -8.24
C ALA A 177 -12.14 -7.36 -8.51
N GLY A 178 -10.84 -7.51 -8.79
CA GLY A 178 -9.97 -6.40 -9.20
C GLY A 178 -8.92 -5.97 -8.19
N ILE A 179 -8.68 -6.75 -7.12
CA ILE A 179 -7.57 -6.52 -6.20
C ILE A 179 -6.25 -6.87 -6.88
N ASN A 180 -5.24 -6.01 -6.70
CA ASN A 180 -3.89 -6.20 -7.23
C ASN A 180 -2.89 -6.62 -6.15
N GLY A 181 -3.17 -6.35 -4.89
CA GLY A 181 -2.34 -6.76 -3.77
C GLY A 181 -3.06 -6.68 -2.43
N LEU A 182 -2.42 -7.25 -1.42
CA LEU A 182 -2.89 -7.25 -0.05
C LEU A 182 -1.87 -6.55 0.84
N VAL A 183 -2.35 -5.76 1.77
CA VAL A 183 -1.56 -5.17 2.86
C VAL A 183 -1.99 -5.86 4.14
N LEU A 184 -1.10 -6.63 4.74
CA LEU A 184 -1.33 -7.35 5.99
C LEU A 184 -0.74 -6.53 7.14
N ASP A 185 -1.58 -6.15 8.10
CA ASP A 185 -1.22 -5.40 9.30
C ASP A 185 -0.96 -6.35 10.49
#